data_cdc941cf47c3ba6aea2596fadf19a0f0
#
_entry.id   cdc941cf47c3ba6aea2596fadf19a0f0
#
_cell.length_a   1.000
_cell.length_b   1.000
_cell.length_c   1.000
_cell.angle_alpha   90.00
_cell.angle_beta   90.00
_cell.angle_gamma   90.00
#
_symmetry.space_group_name_H-M   'P 1'
#
loop_
_entity.id
_entity.type
_entity.pdbx_description
1 polymer ?
#
loop_
_entity_poly.entity_id
_entity_poly.type
_entity_poly.pdbx_seq_one_letter_code
_entity_poly.pdbx_strand_id
1 'polypeptide(L)'
;MKKNNKGFSLVELLGVMVILGILISSSVIAYSRYKKSARIQSYDTMASSAADAAAQYAMDYPGTKDVTLEDLYEGQYLSSLSDPGKKDKTCRGRVSIQTQSTGNTSELDTQSYSVHICCKNYNYSYKYPEGDKIKDSYCNADPYDITKITEIKVLNIYPEEAYKNNFPSWMANYGKDKIKVDTVYINDFNNNYNKYLNNDKKYDILVFGFADCNGSKDLTAESAKAVDKFLNAGGAAIFGHDTITTGCGNHKNFINLSKYVSIQATSDLNWAPSSDVTIQRSGVFTEYPWPIGKIGAKLKIPKSHVYGQVAGGDVWLTFDNIGTPAKSIYLSTYGNNAFIQTGHSNGSATEDEQKIIANIIFYTMSQRYS
;
A
#
# COMPACT_ATOMS: atom_id res chain seq x y z
N MET A 1 -65.15 -46.67 34.60
CA MET A 1 -63.92 -45.99 35.13
C MET A 1 -64.06 -44.52 34.88
N LYS A 2 -64.28 -43.68 35.92
CA LYS A 2 -64.29 -42.23 35.79
C LYS A 2 -62.82 -41.72 35.71
N LYS A 3 -62.39 -41.17 34.56
CA LYS A 3 -61.13 -40.44 34.45
C LYS A 3 -61.18 -39.15 35.27
N ASN A 4 -60.47 -39.11 36.38
CA ASN A 4 -60.25 -37.87 37.15
C ASN A 4 -59.31 -36.95 36.34
N ASN A 5 -59.89 -36.07 35.58
CA ASN A 5 -59.14 -34.96 34.97
C ASN A 5 -58.86 -33.91 36.07
N LYS A 6 -57.79 -34.08 36.79
CA LYS A 6 -57.24 -33.00 37.67
C LYS A 6 -56.59 -31.97 36.76
N GLY A 7 -57.26 -30.83 36.57
CA GLY A 7 -56.65 -29.68 35.91
C GLY A 7 -55.54 -29.07 36.79
N PHE A 8 -54.55 -28.45 36.18
CA PHE A 8 -53.48 -27.73 36.91
C PHE A 8 -54.04 -26.55 37.69
N SER A 9 -53.59 -26.37 38.91
CA SER A 9 -53.95 -25.21 39.71
C SER A 9 -53.21 -23.97 39.15
N LEU A 10 -53.79 -22.80 39.34
CA LEU A 10 -53.21 -21.54 38.91
C LEU A 10 -51.81 -21.30 39.53
N VAL A 11 -51.58 -21.76 40.75
CA VAL A 11 -50.28 -21.69 41.46
C VAL A 11 -49.24 -22.64 40.84
N GLU A 12 -49.62 -23.82 40.44
CA GLU A 12 -48.71 -24.75 39.74
C GLU A 12 -48.33 -24.22 38.38
N LEU A 13 -49.24 -23.59 37.63
CA LEU A 13 -48.96 -22.96 36.36
C LEU A 13 -47.99 -21.78 36.55
N LEU A 14 -48.21 -20.95 37.56
CA LEU A 14 -47.35 -19.80 37.89
C LEU A 14 -45.95 -20.27 38.30
N GLY A 15 -45.82 -21.33 39.09
CA GLY A 15 -44.52 -21.93 39.45
C GLY A 15 -43.75 -22.44 38.25
N VAL A 16 -44.43 -23.13 37.32
CA VAL A 16 -43.79 -23.60 36.07
C VAL A 16 -43.34 -22.40 35.21
N MET A 17 -44.13 -21.35 35.09
CA MET A 17 -43.77 -20.13 34.32
C MET A 17 -42.52 -19.43 34.89
N VAL A 18 -42.39 -19.34 36.24
CA VAL A 18 -41.20 -18.76 36.88
C VAL A 18 -39.97 -19.60 36.62
N ILE A 19 -40.06 -20.93 36.76
CA ILE A 19 -38.93 -21.84 36.51
C ILE A 19 -38.51 -21.77 35.03
N LEU A 20 -39.46 -21.79 34.09
CA LEU A 20 -39.19 -21.63 32.67
C LEU A 20 -38.53 -20.28 32.36
N GLY A 21 -39.00 -19.20 32.99
CA GLY A 21 -38.39 -17.86 32.83
C GLY A 21 -36.93 -17.84 33.26
N ILE A 22 -36.58 -18.48 34.38
CA ILE A 22 -35.19 -18.58 34.85
C ILE A 22 -34.33 -19.44 33.91
N LEU A 23 -34.86 -20.59 33.46
CA LEU A 23 -34.14 -21.49 32.54
C LEU A 23 -33.90 -20.83 31.18
N ILE A 24 -34.88 -20.12 30.64
CA ILE A 24 -34.75 -19.39 29.38
C ILE A 24 -33.66 -18.28 29.51
N SER A 25 -33.73 -17.49 30.60
CA SER A 25 -32.78 -16.40 30.83
C SER A 25 -31.34 -16.90 30.92
N SER A 26 -31.08 -17.97 31.67
CA SER A 26 -29.75 -18.57 31.79
C SER A 26 -29.28 -19.21 30.47
N SER A 27 -30.15 -19.82 29.71
CA SER A 27 -29.87 -20.42 28.42
C SER A 27 -29.50 -19.39 27.35
N VAL A 28 -30.19 -18.23 27.34
CA VAL A 28 -29.88 -17.13 26.42
C VAL A 28 -28.46 -16.57 26.66
N ILE A 29 -28.07 -16.40 27.91
CA ILE A 29 -26.72 -15.93 28.27
C ILE A 29 -25.66 -16.95 27.86
N ALA A 30 -25.87 -18.24 28.16
CA ALA A 30 -24.95 -19.30 27.76
C ALA A 30 -24.82 -19.43 26.25
N TYR A 31 -25.93 -19.35 25.51
CA TYR A 31 -25.96 -19.38 24.06
C TYR A 31 -25.21 -18.18 23.43
N SER A 32 -25.40 -16.97 23.97
CA SER A 32 -24.73 -15.79 23.48
C SER A 32 -23.20 -15.88 23.66
N ARG A 33 -22.73 -16.39 24.81
CA ARG A 33 -21.30 -16.64 25.07
C ARG A 33 -20.74 -17.71 24.13
N TYR A 34 -21.43 -18.81 23.96
CA TYR A 34 -21.06 -19.87 23.02
C TYR A 34 -20.96 -19.35 21.59
N LYS A 35 -21.96 -18.59 21.12
CA LYS A 35 -21.98 -18.02 19.78
C LYS A 35 -20.78 -17.02 19.56
N LYS A 36 -20.43 -16.25 20.60
CA LYS A 36 -19.26 -15.35 20.56
C LYS A 36 -17.95 -16.14 20.48
N SER A 37 -17.80 -17.20 21.31
CA SER A 37 -16.61 -18.04 21.30
C SER A 37 -16.44 -18.79 19.97
N ALA A 38 -17.51 -19.39 19.45
CA ALA A 38 -17.49 -20.08 18.15
C ALA A 38 -17.10 -19.13 16.99
N ARG A 39 -17.58 -17.88 17.04
CA ARG A 39 -17.20 -16.87 16.05
C ARG A 39 -15.71 -16.54 16.13
N ILE A 40 -15.16 -16.32 17.32
CA ILE A 40 -13.73 -16.04 17.51
C ILE A 40 -12.90 -17.20 16.96
N GLN A 41 -13.26 -18.43 17.29
CA GLN A 41 -12.58 -19.63 16.77
C GLN A 41 -12.62 -19.71 15.23
N SER A 42 -13.72 -19.28 14.62
CA SER A 42 -13.82 -19.26 13.15
C SER A 42 -12.87 -18.20 12.52
N TYR A 43 -12.66 -17.06 13.19
CA TYR A 43 -11.65 -16.08 12.74
C TYR A 43 -10.22 -16.60 12.96
N ASP A 44 -9.95 -17.29 14.09
CA ASP A 44 -8.66 -17.95 14.32
C ASP A 44 -8.35 -18.95 13.21
N THR A 45 -9.32 -19.77 12.83
CA THR A 45 -9.19 -20.73 11.71
C THR A 45 -8.93 -20.01 10.38
N MET A 46 -9.65 -18.94 10.10
CA MET A 46 -9.44 -18.14 8.87
C MET A 46 -8.05 -17.54 8.84
N ALA A 47 -7.55 -17.03 9.98
CA ALA A 47 -6.20 -16.46 10.07
C ALA A 47 -5.11 -17.51 9.87
N SER A 48 -5.24 -18.68 10.48
CA SER A 48 -4.33 -19.80 10.27
C SER A 48 -4.31 -20.23 8.81
N SER A 49 -5.49 -20.41 8.20
CA SER A 49 -5.58 -20.78 6.79
C SER A 49 -4.97 -19.72 5.87
N ALA A 50 -5.09 -18.42 6.21
CA ALA A 50 -4.47 -17.35 5.45
C ALA A 50 -2.93 -17.36 5.59
N ALA A 51 -2.39 -17.66 6.78
CA ALA A 51 -0.95 -17.81 6.98
C ALA A 51 -0.40 -18.98 6.16
N ASP A 52 -1.06 -20.14 6.21
CA ASP A 52 -0.67 -21.33 5.43
C ASP A 52 -0.74 -21.06 3.91
N ALA A 53 -1.80 -20.38 3.47
CA ALA A 53 -1.95 -19.96 2.07
C ALA A 53 -0.84 -19.00 1.63
N ALA A 54 -0.46 -18.05 2.47
CA ALA A 54 0.62 -17.11 2.20
C ALA A 54 1.99 -17.81 2.15
N ALA A 55 2.20 -18.85 2.98
CA ALA A 55 3.40 -19.67 2.92
C ALA A 55 3.53 -20.40 1.57
N GLN A 56 2.45 -21.01 1.09
CA GLN A 56 2.42 -21.67 -0.22
C GLN A 56 2.62 -20.65 -1.35
N TYR A 57 1.94 -19.51 -1.29
CA TYR A 57 2.09 -18.43 -2.25
C TYR A 57 3.54 -17.94 -2.35
N ALA A 58 4.23 -17.78 -1.20
CA ALA A 58 5.62 -17.36 -1.17
C ALA A 58 6.61 -18.40 -1.74
N MET A 59 6.26 -19.69 -1.74
CA MET A 59 7.04 -20.73 -2.42
C MET A 59 6.95 -20.59 -3.94
N ASP A 60 5.75 -20.28 -4.47
CA ASP A 60 5.53 -20.08 -5.90
C ASP A 60 6.05 -18.72 -6.38
N TYR A 61 6.07 -17.72 -5.49
CA TYR A 61 6.53 -16.35 -5.74
C TYR A 61 7.61 -15.94 -4.73
N PRO A 62 8.86 -16.42 -4.89
CA PRO A 62 9.96 -16.13 -3.96
C PRO A 62 10.22 -14.63 -3.80
N GLY A 63 10.42 -14.20 -2.56
CA GLY A 63 10.63 -12.80 -2.22
C GLY A 63 9.36 -12.03 -1.87
N THR A 64 8.20 -12.66 -1.88
CA THR A 64 6.94 -12.08 -1.39
C THR A 64 7.08 -11.70 0.08
N LYS A 65 6.84 -10.42 0.41
CA LYS A 65 6.84 -9.92 1.80
C LYS A 65 5.43 -9.68 2.32
N ASP A 66 4.49 -9.42 1.43
CA ASP A 66 3.07 -9.20 1.74
C ASP A 66 2.21 -9.75 0.62
N VAL A 67 1.04 -10.27 0.98
CA VAL A 67 0.03 -10.74 0.04
C VAL A 67 -1.36 -10.41 0.59
N THR A 68 -2.30 -10.00 -0.26
CA THR A 68 -3.67 -9.74 0.16
C THR A 68 -4.47 -11.04 0.27
N LEU A 69 -5.54 -11.02 1.07
CA LEU A 69 -6.44 -12.18 1.15
C LEU A 69 -7.15 -12.41 -0.19
N GLU A 70 -7.40 -11.35 -0.93
CA GLU A 70 -7.98 -11.38 -2.27
C GLU A 70 -7.07 -12.10 -3.26
N ASP A 71 -5.76 -11.77 -3.27
CA ASP A 71 -4.78 -12.47 -4.14
C ASP A 71 -4.66 -13.95 -3.80
N LEU A 72 -4.66 -14.28 -2.49
CA LEU A 72 -4.66 -15.68 -2.05
C LEU A 72 -5.91 -16.43 -2.50
N TYR A 73 -7.06 -15.78 -2.47
CA TYR A 73 -8.33 -16.37 -2.91
C TYR A 73 -8.39 -16.51 -4.43
N GLU A 74 -8.06 -15.48 -5.18
CA GLU A 74 -8.03 -15.52 -6.65
C GLU A 74 -6.97 -16.48 -7.20
N GLY A 75 -5.82 -16.58 -6.51
CA GLY A 75 -4.77 -17.56 -6.79
C GLY A 75 -5.10 -18.98 -6.37
N GLN A 76 -6.27 -19.22 -5.77
CA GLN A 76 -6.75 -20.53 -5.26
C GLN A 76 -5.91 -21.10 -4.10
N TYR A 77 -5.11 -20.28 -3.41
CA TYR A 77 -4.42 -20.66 -2.18
C TYR A 77 -5.34 -20.60 -0.96
N LEU A 78 -6.34 -19.71 -0.98
CA LEU A 78 -7.35 -19.58 0.07
C LEU A 78 -8.73 -19.95 -0.49
N SER A 79 -9.46 -20.80 0.24
CA SER A 79 -10.75 -21.36 -0.23
C SER A 79 -11.94 -20.42 -0.11
N SER A 80 -11.89 -19.42 0.80
CA SER A 80 -13.01 -18.52 1.05
C SER A 80 -12.57 -17.22 1.71
N LEU A 81 -13.23 -16.12 1.32
CA LEU A 81 -13.17 -14.82 2.00
C LEU A 81 -14.41 -14.51 2.83
N SER A 82 -15.33 -15.45 2.98
CA SER A 82 -16.60 -15.22 3.68
C SER A 82 -16.40 -14.84 5.14
N ASP A 83 -17.10 -13.78 5.60
CA ASP A 83 -17.09 -13.36 7.00
C ASP A 83 -17.73 -14.47 7.87
N PRO A 84 -16.98 -15.10 8.79
CA PRO A 84 -17.53 -16.11 9.70
C PRO A 84 -18.71 -15.60 10.55
N GLY A 85 -18.76 -14.29 10.79
CA GLY A 85 -19.84 -13.64 11.54
C GLY A 85 -21.04 -13.25 10.68
N LYS A 86 -20.86 -13.15 9.37
CA LYS A 86 -21.89 -12.69 8.43
C LYS A 86 -21.65 -13.26 7.03
N LYS A 87 -22.14 -14.46 6.77
CA LYS A 87 -21.86 -15.25 5.56
C LYS A 87 -22.19 -14.58 4.22
N ASP A 88 -23.03 -13.54 4.21
CA ASP A 88 -23.35 -12.72 3.04
C ASP A 88 -22.33 -11.60 2.75
N LYS A 89 -21.27 -11.53 3.55
CA LYS A 89 -20.19 -10.53 3.41
C LYS A 89 -18.85 -11.23 3.28
N THR A 90 -17.90 -10.52 2.66
CA THR A 90 -16.51 -10.93 2.57
C THR A 90 -15.65 -10.11 3.53
N CYS A 91 -14.60 -10.73 4.03
CA CYS A 91 -13.51 -10.05 4.71
C CYS A 91 -12.45 -9.65 3.69
N ARG A 92 -11.70 -8.60 4.01
CA ARG A 92 -10.48 -8.19 3.33
C ARG A 92 -9.31 -8.29 4.28
N GLY A 93 -8.10 -8.18 3.78
CA GLY A 93 -6.94 -8.18 4.65
C GLY A 93 -5.66 -8.50 3.93
N ARG A 94 -4.63 -8.73 4.71
CA ARG A 94 -3.30 -9.08 4.20
C ARG A 94 -2.56 -10.01 5.13
N VAL A 95 -1.59 -10.69 4.58
CA VAL A 95 -0.57 -11.43 5.33
C VAL A 95 0.79 -10.83 5.04
N SER A 96 1.48 -10.35 6.06
CA SER A 96 2.88 -9.92 5.96
C SER A 96 3.79 -11.06 6.39
N ILE A 97 4.82 -11.36 5.60
CA ILE A 97 5.76 -12.46 5.79
C ILE A 97 7.09 -11.88 6.25
N GLN A 98 7.57 -12.30 7.39
CA GLN A 98 8.87 -11.91 7.94
C GLN A 98 9.77 -13.14 8.01
N THR A 99 10.91 -13.09 7.34
CA THR A 99 11.94 -14.13 7.41
C THR A 99 13.00 -13.67 8.42
N GLN A 100 13.19 -14.43 9.47
CA GLN A 100 14.31 -14.25 10.41
C GLN A 100 15.44 -15.17 9.97
N SER A 101 16.53 -14.57 9.47
CA SER A 101 17.75 -15.32 9.21
C SER A 101 18.46 -15.59 10.54
N THR A 102 18.72 -16.85 10.84
CA THR A 102 19.43 -17.25 12.05
C THR A 102 20.93 -16.93 12.00
N GLY A 103 21.44 -16.48 10.85
CA GLY A 103 22.87 -16.20 10.65
C GLY A 103 23.77 -17.44 10.69
N ASN A 104 23.20 -18.62 10.87
CA ASN A 104 23.89 -19.91 10.90
C ASN A 104 23.58 -20.69 9.62
N THR A 105 24.59 -21.07 8.87
CA THR A 105 24.44 -21.80 7.59
C THR A 105 23.84 -23.21 7.73
N SER A 106 23.63 -23.69 8.94
CA SER A 106 23.06 -25.01 9.25
C SER A 106 21.62 -24.98 9.81
N GLU A 107 21.05 -23.80 10.08
CA GLU A 107 19.67 -23.66 10.54
C GLU A 107 18.80 -23.02 9.45
N LEU A 108 17.64 -23.61 9.21
CA LEU A 108 16.65 -23.05 8.27
C LEU A 108 16.12 -21.72 8.81
N ASP A 109 16.04 -20.73 7.93
CA ASP A 109 15.39 -19.46 8.23
C ASP A 109 13.95 -19.69 8.70
N THR A 110 13.58 -19.09 9.84
CA THR A 110 12.22 -19.19 10.34
C THR A 110 11.35 -18.08 9.75
N GLN A 111 10.18 -18.47 9.27
CA GLN A 111 9.18 -17.52 8.77
C GLN A 111 8.11 -17.26 9.84
N SER A 112 7.78 -16.00 10.04
CA SER A 112 6.62 -15.58 10.83
C SER A 112 5.65 -14.79 9.97
N TYR A 113 4.36 -14.90 10.30
CA TYR A 113 3.28 -14.31 9.51
C TYR A 113 2.45 -13.37 10.39
N SER A 114 2.27 -12.14 9.95
CA SER A 114 1.32 -11.21 10.56
C SER A 114 0.07 -11.16 9.69
N VAL A 115 -1.02 -11.73 10.18
CA VAL A 115 -2.29 -11.83 9.46
C VAL A 115 -3.26 -10.77 9.95
N HIS A 116 -3.77 -9.95 9.06
CA HIS A 116 -4.79 -8.94 9.34
C HIS A 116 -6.07 -9.29 8.57
N ILE A 117 -7.15 -9.52 9.29
CA ILE A 117 -8.48 -9.83 8.73
C ILE A 117 -9.46 -8.74 9.15
N CYS A 118 -10.00 -8.06 8.18
CA CYS A 118 -10.92 -6.94 8.34
C CYS A 118 -12.28 -7.33 7.80
N CYS A 119 -13.21 -7.63 8.71
CA CYS A 119 -14.60 -7.95 8.40
C CYS A 119 -15.50 -6.81 8.86
N LYS A 120 -16.73 -6.72 8.33
CA LYS A 120 -17.62 -5.60 8.59
C LYS A 120 -17.83 -5.24 10.07
N ASN A 121 -17.86 -6.26 10.94
CA ASN A 121 -18.14 -6.08 12.36
C ASN A 121 -17.03 -6.65 13.27
N TYR A 122 -15.91 -7.04 12.69
CA TYR A 122 -14.84 -7.67 13.46
C TYR A 122 -13.50 -7.53 12.75
N ASN A 123 -12.57 -6.93 13.44
CA ASN A 123 -11.20 -6.80 12.99
C ASN A 123 -10.32 -7.75 13.81
N TYR A 124 -9.48 -8.49 13.13
CA TYR A 124 -8.66 -9.52 13.71
C TYR A 124 -7.24 -9.44 13.18
N SER A 125 -6.27 -9.30 14.08
CA SER A 125 -4.87 -9.32 13.74
C SER A 125 -4.15 -10.36 14.59
N TYR A 126 -3.35 -11.20 13.95
CA TYR A 126 -2.78 -12.39 14.54
C TYR A 126 -1.36 -12.63 14.05
N LYS A 127 -0.44 -12.98 14.96
CA LYS A 127 0.93 -13.33 14.62
C LYS A 127 1.12 -14.84 14.69
N TYR A 128 1.61 -15.42 13.62
CA TYR A 128 1.74 -16.85 13.43
C TYR A 128 3.21 -17.22 13.18
N PRO A 129 3.81 -18.26 13.79
CA PRO A 129 3.18 -19.34 14.57
C PRO A 129 2.94 -19.03 16.06
N GLU A 130 3.38 -17.92 16.60
CA GLU A 130 3.32 -17.64 18.05
C GLU A 130 1.90 -17.54 18.63
N GLY A 131 0.92 -17.29 17.77
CA GLY A 131 -0.47 -17.26 18.20
C GLY A 131 -0.90 -15.98 18.94
N ASP A 132 -0.07 -14.95 18.92
CA ASP A 132 -0.32 -13.70 19.63
C ASP A 132 -1.24 -12.77 18.84
N LYS A 133 -2.22 -12.17 19.54
CA LYS A 133 -3.06 -11.11 18.97
C LYS A 133 -2.28 -9.83 18.83
N ILE A 134 -2.23 -9.29 17.62
CA ILE A 134 -1.61 -8.01 17.35
C ILE A 134 -2.63 -6.91 17.63
N LYS A 135 -2.28 -5.96 18.51
CA LYS A 135 -3.03 -4.71 18.67
C LYS A 135 -2.50 -3.70 17.67
N ASP A 136 -3.15 -3.59 16.52
CA ASP A 136 -2.83 -2.58 15.55
C ASP A 136 -4.09 -1.90 15.01
N SER A 137 -3.89 -0.86 14.23
CA SER A 137 -4.95 -0.07 13.60
C SER A 137 -5.22 -0.46 12.14
N TYR A 138 -4.61 -1.53 11.62
CA TYR A 138 -4.69 -1.90 10.20
C TYR A 138 -6.13 -1.95 9.67
N CYS A 139 -7.03 -2.55 10.45
CA CYS A 139 -8.43 -2.66 10.06
C CYS A 139 -9.30 -1.45 10.44
N ASN A 140 -8.80 -0.55 11.27
CA ASN A 140 -9.53 0.66 11.68
C ASN A 140 -9.43 1.77 10.64
N ALA A 141 -8.40 1.74 9.80
CA ALA A 141 -8.39 2.52 8.60
C ALA A 141 -9.37 1.86 7.62
N ASP A 142 -10.58 2.43 7.47
CA ASP A 142 -11.33 2.20 6.24
C ASP A 142 -10.37 2.55 5.10
N PRO A 143 -10.00 1.62 4.21
CA PRO A 143 -9.18 2.00 3.08
C PRO A 143 -9.98 3.08 2.38
N TYR A 144 -9.37 4.24 2.26
CA TYR A 144 -9.98 5.32 1.53
C TYR A 144 -10.38 4.79 0.16
N ASP A 145 -11.67 4.87 -0.14
CA ASP A 145 -12.16 4.42 -1.43
C ASP A 145 -11.57 5.32 -2.52
N ILE A 146 -10.45 4.89 -3.07
CA ILE A 146 -9.69 5.61 -4.10
C ILE A 146 -10.56 6.00 -5.31
N THR A 147 -11.68 5.29 -5.54
CA THR A 147 -12.62 5.60 -6.63
C THR A 147 -13.39 6.90 -6.38
N LYS A 148 -13.50 7.32 -5.11
CA LYS A 148 -14.14 8.58 -4.70
C LYS A 148 -13.28 9.82 -4.94
N ILE A 149 -12.00 9.67 -5.27
CA ILE A 149 -11.16 10.80 -5.68
C ILE A 149 -11.76 11.42 -6.94
N THR A 150 -12.13 12.69 -6.88
CA THR A 150 -12.72 13.44 -7.99
C THR A 150 -11.68 14.23 -8.77
N GLU A 151 -10.67 14.76 -8.08
CA GLU A 151 -9.59 15.54 -8.66
C GLU A 151 -8.31 15.38 -7.83
N ILE A 152 -7.16 15.37 -8.49
CA ILE A 152 -5.82 15.42 -7.91
C ILE A 152 -5.04 16.54 -8.60
N LYS A 153 -4.63 17.54 -7.83
CA LYS A 153 -3.84 18.67 -8.32
C LYS A 153 -2.35 18.41 -8.10
N VAL A 154 -1.65 18.23 -9.20
CA VAL A 154 -0.21 17.93 -9.21
C VAL A 154 0.57 19.15 -9.65
N LEU A 155 1.57 19.55 -8.87
CA LEU A 155 2.56 20.53 -9.28
C LEU A 155 3.84 19.79 -9.73
N ASN A 156 4.13 19.84 -11.01
CA ASN A 156 5.37 19.32 -11.58
C ASN A 156 6.44 20.42 -11.54
N ILE A 157 7.42 20.29 -10.66
CA ILE A 157 8.57 21.18 -10.57
C ILE A 157 9.62 20.64 -11.52
N TYR A 158 9.76 21.32 -12.68
CA TYR A 158 10.54 20.88 -13.81
C TYR A 158 11.80 21.73 -13.99
N PRO A 159 12.92 21.18 -14.49
CA PRO A 159 14.17 21.94 -14.50
C PRO A 159 14.10 23.24 -15.30
N GLU A 160 13.68 23.19 -16.57
CA GLU A 160 13.59 24.38 -17.43
C GLU A 160 12.80 24.09 -18.72
N GLU A 161 12.41 25.17 -19.44
CA GLU A 161 11.60 25.08 -20.65
C GLU A 161 12.32 24.39 -21.82
N ALA A 162 13.64 24.44 -21.85
CA ALA A 162 14.44 23.80 -22.90
C ALA A 162 14.26 22.26 -22.95
N TYR A 163 13.88 21.65 -21.84
CA TYR A 163 13.52 20.23 -21.80
C TYR A 163 12.07 20.02 -22.19
N LYS A 164 11.85 19.17 -23.19
CA LYS A 164 10.50 18.75 -23.55
C LYS A 164 9.86 18.05 -22.34
N ASN A 165 8.64 18.46 -21.97
CA ASN A 165 7.91 17.91 -20.84
C ASN A 165 6.65 17.19 -21.31
N ASN A 166 6.67 15.86 -21.38
CA ASN A 166 5.54 15.05 -21.78
C ASN A 166 4.63 14.62 -20.62
N PHE A 167 5.04 14.84 -19.38
CA PHE A 167 4.31 14.37 -18.21
C PHE A 167 2.84 14.87 -18.15
N PRO A 168 2.54 16.15 -18.41
CA PRO A 168 1.15 16.60 -18.46
C PRO A 168 0.30 15.84 -19.50
N SER A 169 0.88 15.57 -20.68
CA SER A 169 0.22 14.80 -21.74
C SER A 169 -0.02 13.33 -21.32
N TRP A 170 0.94 12.70 -20.65
CA TRP A 170 0.75 11.36 -20.12
C TRP A 170 -0.41 11.29 -19.12
N MET A 171 -0.49 12.27 -18.23
CA MET A 171 -1.57 12.32 -17.26
C MET A 171 -2.92 12.72 -17.86
N ALA A 172 -2.94 13.51 -18.92
CA ALA A 172 -4.16 13.75 -19.70
C ALA A 172 -4.71 12.44 -20.32
N ASN A 173 -3.82 11.55 -20.77
CA ASN A 173 -4.21 10.26 -21.38
C ASN A 173 -4.59 9.19 -20.35
N TYR A 174 -3.84 9.09 -19.24
CA TYR A 174 -3.98 7.98 -18.27
C TYR A 174 -4.52 8.39 -16.90
N GLY A 175 -4.69 9.67 -16.61
CA GLY A 175 -5.17 10.18 -15.32
C GLY A 175 -6.68 10.13 -15.12
N LYS A 176 -7.45 9.49 -16.04
CA LYS A 176 -8.92 9.37 -15.95
C LYS A 176 -9.64 10.72 -15.78
N ASP A 177 -9.14 11.77 -16.42
CA ASP A 177 -9.60 13.14 -16.29
C ASP A 177 -9.54 13.74 -14.87
N LYS A 178 -9.02 12.99 -13.91
CA LYS A 178 -8.94 13.37 -12.50
C LYS A 178 -7.60 13.99 -12.13
N ILE A 179 -6.51 13.66 -12.82
CA ILE A 179 -5.18 14.22 -12.56
C ILE A 179 -5.01 15.51 -13.36
N LYS A 180 -4.82 16.62 -12.66
CA LYS A 180 -4.54 17.93 -13.23
C LYS A 180 -3.09 18.31 -12.92
N VAL A 181 -2.30 18.53 -13.96
CA VAL A 181 -0.87 18.83 -13.83
C VAL A 181 -0.59 20.26 -14.23
N ASP A 182 -0.14 21.06 -13.28
CA ASP A 182 0.50 22.34 -13.53
C ASP A 182 2.02 22.15 -13.55
N THR A 183 2.71 22.84 -14.43
CA THR A 183 4.19 22.82 -14.46
C THR A 183 4.73 24.19 -14.03
N VAL A 184 5.75 24.14 -13.17
CA VAL A 184 6.58 25.32 -12.82
C VAL A 184 8.05 24.97 -13.03
N TYR A 185 8.82 25.92 -13.57
CA TYR A 185 10.26 25.71 -13.70
C TYR A 185 10.96 25.97 -12.37
N ILE A 186 12.01 25.18 -12.09
CA ILE A 186 12.64 25.15 -10.77
C ILE A 186 13.17 26.52 -10.32
N ASN A 187 13.64 27.34 -11.24
CA ASN A 187 14.09 28.69 -10.91
C ASN A 187 12.95 29.59 -10.45
N ASP A 188 11.78 29.51 -11.11
CA ASP A 188 10.58 30.24 -10.67
C ASP A 188 10.05 29.69 -9.37
N PHE A 189 10.02 28.37 -9.22
CA PHE A 189 9.65 27.73 -7.96
C PHE A 189 10.54 28.18 -6.80
N ASN A 190 11.86 28.15 -6.98
CA ASN A 190 12.82 28.59 -5.97
C ASN A 190 12.64 30.04 -5.53
N ASN A 191 12.27 30.92 -6.46
CA ASN A 191 12.05 32.34 -6.18
C ASN A 191 10.67 32.62 -5.57
N ASN A 192 9.68 31.79 -5.89
CA ASN A 192 8.26 32.04 -5.61
C ASN A 192 7.55 30.86 -4.91
N TYR A 193 8.27 29.99 -4.18
CA TYR A 193 7.72 28.80 -3.57
C TYR A 193 6.49 29.06 -2.69
N ASN A 194 6.42 30.21 -2.01
CA ASN A 194 5.26 30.61 -1.22
C ASN A 194 3.97 30.75 -2.03
N LYS A 195 4.08 31.12 -3.32
CA LYS A 195 2.92 31.19 -4.24
C LYS A 195 2.32 29.81 -4.50
N TYR A 196 3.12 28.76 -4.43
CA TYR A 196 2.73 27.41 -4.76
C TYR A 196 2.40 26.56 -3.53
N LEU A 197 3.03 26.85 -2.37
CA LEU A 197 2.97 25.99 -1.17
C LEU A 197 2.30 26.65 0.03
N ASN A 198 1.64 27.82 -0.13
CA ASN A 198 0.95 28.43 1.00
C ASN A 198 -0.39 27.72 1.31
N ASN A 199 -1.00 28.12 2.43
CA ASN A 199 -2.04 27.40 3.21
C ASN A 199 -3.33 27.05 2.45
N ASP A 200 -3.55 27.52 1.25
CA ASP A 200 -4.77 27.29 0.47
C ASP A 200 -4.82 25.91 -0.21
N LYS A 201 -3.90 25.02 0.12
CA LYS A 201 -3.80 23.63 -0.41
C LYS A 201 -4.07 23.56 -1.92
N LYS A 202 -3.42 24.44 -2.67
CA LYS A 202 -3.62 24.53 -4.12
C LYS A 202 -3.22 23.21 -4.82
N TYR A 203 -2.22 22.52 -4.29
CA TYR A 203 -1.73 21.26 -4.84
C TYR A 203 -1.76 20.14 -3.81
N ASP A 204 -2.03 18.94 -4.30
CA ASP A 204 -2.07 17.73 -3.51
C ASP A 204 -0.73 17.02 -3.50
N ILE A 205 -0.07 16.98 -4.66
CA ILE A 205 1.16 16.22 -4.88
C ILE A 205 2.18 17.10 -5.61
N LEU A 206 3.42 17.05 -5.15
CA LEU A 206 4.58 17.63 -5.84
C LEU A 206 5.30 16.52 -6.60
N VAL A 207 5.74 16.81 -7.82
CA VAL A 207 6.54 15.89 -8.63
C VAL A 207 7.88 16.55 -8.96
N PHE A 208 8.96 15.82 -8.72
CA PHE A 208 10.33 16.26 -8.95
C PHE A 208 11.11 15.22 -9.77
N GLY A 209 12.06 15.67 -10.57
CA GLY A 209 13.07 14.80 -11.16
C GLY A 209 12.59 13.95 -12.36
N PHE A 210 11.59 14.42 -13.08
CA PHE A 210 11.13 13.75 -14.30
C PHE A 210 11.86 14.27 -15.56
N ALA A 211 13.10 14.68 -15.40
CA ALA A 211 14.00 15.06 -16.49
C ALA A 211 15.41 14.56 -16.20
N ASP A 212 16.14 14.25 -17.25
CA ASP A 212 17.53 13.74 -17.19
C ASP A 212 18.41 14.62 -16.29
N CYS A 213 19.05 14.00 -15.30
CA CYS A 213 19.85 14.67 -14.27
C CYS A 213 19.13 15.85 -13.59
N ASN A 214 17.81 15.90 -13.64
CA ASN A 214 17.02 17.07 -13.27
C ASN A 214 17.58 18.38 -13.84
N GLY A 215 18.17 18.33 -15.06
CA GLY A 215 18.84 19.47 -15.70
C GLY A 215 19.98 20.07 -14.87
N SER A 216 20.59 19.31 -13.97
CA SER A 216 21.56 19.78 -12.97
C SER A 216 21.03 20.89 -12.07
N LYS A 217 19.70 20.98 -11.87
CA LYS A 217 19.04 21.97 -11.02
C LYS A 217 18.66 21.38 -9.67
N ASP A 218 18.85 22.17 -8.61
CA ASP A 218 18.47 21.81 -7.24
C ASP A 218 17.51 22.83 -6.64
N LEU A 219 16.85 22.48 -5.57
CA LEU A 219 16.12 23.42 -4.73
C LEU A 219 17.10 24.39 -4.05
N THR A 220 16.64 25.59 -3.70
CA THR A 220 17.36 26.41 -2.71
C THR A 220 17.10 25.85 -1.31
N ALA A 221 17.91 26.25 -0.32
CA ALA A 221 17.69 25.86 1.07
C ALA A 221 16.31 26.32 1.59
N GLU A 222 15.85 27.49 1.15
CA GLU A 222 14.56 28.07 1.54
C GLU A 222 13.39 27.31 0.91
N SER A 223 13.45 27.02 -0.40
CA SER A 223 12.39 26.27 -1.07
C SER A 223 12.35 24.81 -0.57
N ALA A 224 13.48 24.18 -0.26
CA ALA A 224 13.54 22.86 0.33
C ALA A 224 12.88 22.83 1.74
N LYS A 225 13.10 23.85 2.57
CA LYS A 225 12.39 24.00 3.86
C LYS A 225 10.89 24.19 3.67
N ALA A 226 10.46 24.89 2.63
CA ALA A 226 9.03 25.04 2.33
C ALA A 226 8.42 23.72 1.87
N VAL A 227 9.12 22.92 1.07
CA VAL A 227 8.71 21.56 0.69
C VAL A 227 8.67 20.67 1.93
N ASP A 228 9.68 20.70 2.80
CA ASP A 228 9.70 19.97 4.07
C ASP A 228 8.47 20.29 4.94
N LYS A 229 8.11 21.58 5.06
CA LYS A 229 6.90 22.01 5.77
C LYS A 229 5.62 21.51 5.11
N PHE A 230 5.54 21.53 3.78
CA PHE A 230 4.40 21.03 3.02
C PHE A 230 4.18 19.52 3.26
N LEU A 231 5.25 18.72 3.21
CA LEU A 231 5.20 17.28 3.43
C LEU A 231 4.87 16.93 4.89
N ASN A 232 5.43 17.66 5.87
CA ASN A 232 5.09 17.50 7.28
C ASN A 232 3.63 17.87 7.60
N ALA A 233 3.01 18.73 6.80
CA ALA A 233 1.61 19.09 6.90
C ALA A 233 0.64 18.10 6.21
N GLY A 234 1.16 16.94 5.77
CA GLY A 234 0.39 15.88 5.11
C GLY A 234 0.27 16.06 3.59
N GLY A 235 1.07 16.92 2.97
CA GLY A 235 1.27 16.94 1.53
C GLY A 235 1.95 15.67 1.06
N ALA A 236 1.94 15.41 -0.25
CA ALA A 236 2.60 14.25 -0.84
C ALA A 236 3.61 14.67 -1.92
N ALA A 237 4.63 13.83 -2.16
CA ALA A 237 5.56 14.04 -3.25
C ALA A 237 5.96 12.74 -3.94
N ILE A 238 6.27 12.87 -5.23
CA ILE A 238 6.89 11.82 -6.04
C ILE A 238 8.25 12.33 -6.48
N PHE A 239 9.29 11.59 -6.14
CA PHE A 239 10.67 11.91 -6.47
C PHE A 239 11.18 10.97 -7.57
N GLY A 240 11.63 11.53 -8.68
CA GLY A 240 12.39 10.80 -9.68
C GLY A 240 13.83 10.54 -9.18
N HIS A 241 14.47 9.50 -9.71
CA HIS A 241 15.78 9.03 -9.27
C HIS A 241 16.90 10.09 -9.35
N ASP A 242 16.79 11.00 -10.28
CA ASP A 242 17.78 12.06 -10.49
C ASP A 242 17.74 13.20 -9.45
N THR A 243 16.83 13.14 -8.48
CA THR A 243 16.79 14.12 -7.38
C THR A 243 17.52 13.63 -6.13
N ILE A 244 17.39 12.34 -5.78
CA ILE A 244 17.97 11.74 -4.58
C ILE A 244 19.19 10.90 -4.96
N THR A 245 20.18 11.57 -5.51
CA THR A 245 21.44 10.96 -5.96
C THR A 245 22.62 11.90 -5.72
N THR A 246 23.79 11.32 -5.54
CA THR A 246 25.08 12.04 -5.53
C THR A 246 25.81 11.93 -6.86
N GLY A 247 25.25 11.22 -7.83
CA GLY A 247 25.87 10.90 -9.12
C GLY A 247 25.52 11.84 -10.26
N CYS A 248 24.45 12.61 -10.15
CA CYS A 248 23.94 13.46 -11.21
C CYS A 248 23.66 14.85 -10.67
N GLY A 249 24.49 15.82 -11.02
CA GLY A 249 24.37 17.17 -10.48
C GLY A 249 24.76 17.25 -8.99
N ASN A 250 24.52 18.41 -8.40
CA ASN A 250 24.84 18.68 -7.00
C ASN A 250 23.52 18.93 -6.21
N HIS A 251 22.71 17.91 -6.09
CA HIS A 251 21.34 17.96 -5.57
C HIS A 251 21.28 17.91 -4.03
N LYS A 252 22.08 18.72 -3.34
CA LYS A 252 22.18 18.72 -1.86
C LYS A 252 20.84 18.90 -1.16
N ASN A 253 19.99 19.80 -1.68
CA ASN A 253 18.75 20.16 -1.04
C ASN A 253 17.65 19.11 -1.31
N PHE A 254 17.64 18.45 -2.48
CA PHE A 254 16.80 17.29 -2.71
C PHE A 254 17.20 16.11 -1.81
N ILE A 255 18.49 15.85 -1.64
CA ILE A 255 19.00 14.78 -0.76
C ILE A 255 18.50 14.96 0.68
N ASN A 256 18.36 16.18 1.18
CA ASN A 256 17.81 16.47 2.50
C ASN A 256 16.32 16.03 2.64
N LEU A 257 15.61 15.83 1.55
CA LEU A 257 14.24 15.36 1.50
C LEU A 257 14.13 13.81 1.38
N SER A 258 15.25 13.10 1.27
CA SER A 258 15.31 11.64 1.12
C SER A 258 14.59 10.88 2.24
N LYS A 259 14.51 11.47 3.43
CA LYS A 259 13.77 10.92 4.58
C LYS A 259 12.28 10.67 4.30
N TYR A 260 11.66 11.44 3.39
CA TYR A 260 10.24 11.29 3.03
C TYR A 260 9.94 10.10 2.12
N VAL A 261 10.96 9.55 1.48
CA VAL A 261 10.85 8.35 0.64
C VAL A 261 11.72 7.22 1.15
N SER A 262 12.44 7.45 2.27
CA SER A 262 13.35 6.46 2.89
C SER A 262 14.35 5.86 1.90
N ILE A 263 14.92 6.72 1.04
CA ILE A 263 15.93 6.35 0.05
C ILE A 263 17.28 6.87 0.48
N GLN A 264 18.30 6.01 0.41
CA GLN A 264 19.69 6.40 0.58
C GLN A 264 20.26 6.90 -0.76
N ALA A 265 20.67 8.17 -0.82
CA ALA A 265 21.32 8.71 -2.02
C ALA A 265 22.64 8.00 -2.31
N THR A 266 22.91 7.74 -3.59
CA THR A 266 24.13 7.09 -4.06
C THR A 266 24.57 7.66 -5.40
N SER A 267 25.84 7.46 -5.77
CA SER A 267 26.36 7.66 -7.11
C SER A 267 26.50 6.36 -7.91
N ASP A 268 26.03 5.25 -7.39
CA ASP A 268 26.13 3.92 -8.02
C ASP A 268 25.22 3.86 -9.26
N LEU A 269 25.74 4.37 -10.37
CA LEU A 269 25.05 4.45 -11.64
C LEU A 269 25.07 3.09 -12.36
N ASN A 270 23.91 2.66 -12.78
CA ASN A 270 23.72 1.47 -13.59
C ASN A 270 22.88 1.82 -14.83
N TRP A 271 22.99 1.00 -15.87
CA TRP A 271 22.13 1.09 -17.05
C TRP A 271 21.14 -0.06 -17.02
N ALA A 272 19.87 0.24 -17.15
CA ALA A 272 18.84 -0.75 -17.37
C ALA A 272 18.89 -1.24 -18.83
N PRO A 273 19.57 -2.34 -19.12
CA PRO A 273 19.66 -2.87 -20.49
C PRO A 273 18.31 -3.46 -20.92
N SER A 274 17.56 -3.97 -19.97
CA SER A 274 16.19 -4.45 -20.13
C SER A 274 15.19 -3.37 -19.72
N SER A 275 14.11 -3.30 -20.46
CA SER A 275 13.00 -2.42 -20.15
C SER A 275 11.88 -3.13 -19.35
N ASP A 276 12.20 -4.22 -18.68
CA ASP A 276 11.22 -4.95 -17.89
C ASP A 276 11.40 -4.65 -16.40
N VAL A 277 10.27 -4.42 -15.74
CA VAL A 277 10.17 -4.37 -14.28
C VAL A 277 9.14 -5.37 -13.81
N THR A 278 9.38 -5.99 -12.66
CA THR A 278 8.53 -7.04 -12.10
C THR A 278 7.77 -6.52 -10.90
N ILE A 279 6.47 -6.80 -10.83
CA ILE A 279 5.61 -6.46 -9.70
C ILE A 279 6.00 -7.33 -8.49
N GLN A 280 6.32 -6.68 -7.36
CA GLN A 280 6.71 -7.33 -6.11
C GLN A 280 5.60 -7.34 -5.06
N ARG A 281 4.54 -6.54 -5.24
CA ARG A 281 3.40 -6.39 -4.33
C ARG A 281 2.13 -6.16 -5.13
N SER A 282 1.02 -6.73 -4.68
CA SER A 282 -0.33 -6.41 -5.14
C SER A 282 -1.03 -5.45 -4.17
N GLY A 283 -2.05 -4.78 -4.65
CA GLY A 283 -2.92 -3.89 -3.87
C GLY A 283 -3.43 -2.74 -4.70
N VAL A 284 -4.01 -1.75 -4.03
CA VAL A 284 -4.65 -0.59 -4.68
C VAL A 284 -3.78 0.05 -5.77
N PHE A 285 -2.46 0.11 -5.57
CA PHE A 285 -1.54 0.63 -6.58
C PHE A 285 -1.55 -0.20 -7.89
N THR A 286 -1.65 -1.53 -7.81
CA THR A 286 -1.64 -2.40 -8.99
C THR A 286 -2.99 -2.53 -9.68
N GLU A 287 -4.06 -2.03 -9.05
CA GLU A 287 -5.43 -2.19 -9.50
C GLU A 287 -6.08 -0.90 -10.02
N TYR A 288 -5.72 0.26 -9.48
CA TYR A 288 -6.42 1.50 -9.79
C TYR A 288 -5.46 2.66 -10.12
N PRO A 289 -5.79 3.51 -11.12
CA PRO A 289 -6.95 3.46 -12.01
C PRO A 289 -6.80 2.45 -13.17
N TRP A 290 -5.63 1.83 -13.28
CA TRP A 290 -5.32 0.85 -14.31
C TRP A 290 -4.88 -0.45 -13.69
N PRO A 291 -5.50 -1.58 -14.01
CA PRO A 291 -4.96 -2.88 -13.62
C PRO A 291 -3.66 -3.12 -14.39
N ILE A 292 -2.53 -3.18 -13.67
CA ILE A 292 -1.19 -3.37 -14.26
C ILE A 292 -0.66 -4.77 -14.06
N GLY A 293 -1.34 -5.62 -13.30
CA GLY A 293 -0.98 -7.03 -13.11
C GLY A 293 -0.85 -7.40 -11.63
N LYS A 294 -0.53 -8.67 -11.42
CA LYS A 294 -0.31 -9.27 -10.10
C LYS A 294 1.19 -9.46 -9.82
N ILE A 295 1.54 -9.88 -8.62
CA ILE A 295 2.91 -10.24 -8.24
C ILE A 295 3.52 -11.18 -9.28
N GLY A 296 4.76 -10.89 -9.69
CA GLY A 296 5.50 -11.62 -10.74
C GLY A 296 5.19 -11.16 -12.17
N ALA A 297 4.16 -10.35 -12.41
CA ALA A 297 3.89 -9.79 -13.74
C ALA A 297 4.99 -8.79 -14.14
N LYS A 298 5.32 -8.78 -15.43
CA LYS A 298 6.34 -7.91 -16.01
C LYS A 298 5.72 -6.77 -16.78
N LEU A 299 6.27 -5.58 -16.60
CA LEU A 299 5.83 -4.35 -17.25
C LEU A 299 6.98 -3.76 -18.06
N LYS A 300 6.65 -3.19 -19.20
CA LYS A 300 7.60 -2.55 -20.10
C LYS A 300 7.83 -1.10 -19.74
N ILE A 301 9.09 -0.72 -19.52
CA ILE A 301 9.50 0.67 -19.32
C ILE A 301 10.57 1.06 -20.34
N PRO A 302 10.79 2.37 -20.60
CA PRO A 302 11.88 2.81 -21.45
C PRO A 302 13.25 2.44 -20.86
N LYS A 303 14.25 2.28 -21.72
CA LYS A 303 15.64 2.22 -21.26
C LYS A 303 16.02 3.52 -20.57
N SER A 304 16.65 3.42 -19.42
CA SER A 304 17.14 4.58 -18.66
C SER A 304 18.41 4.20 -17.90
N HIS A 305 19.17 5.21 -17.49
CA HIS A 305 20.12 5.04 -16.41
C HIS A 305 19.32 4.96 -15.09
N VAL A 306 19.86 4.24 -14.12
CA VAL A 306 19.24 4.04 -12.80
C VAL A 306 20.34 4.02 -11.74
N TYR A 307 19.98 4.28 -10.51
CA TYR A 307 20.90 4.21 -9.39
C TYR A 307 20.63 3.01 -8.51
N GLY A 308 21.70 2.41 -7.96
CA GLY A 308 21.62 1.30 -7.02
C GLY A 308 21.18 1.75 -5.63
N GLN A 309 19.97 2.33 -5.53
CA GLN A 309 19.41 2.86 -4.28
C GLN A 309 18.73 1.77 -3.47
N VAL A 310 18.83 1.90 -2.13
CA VAL A 310 18.16 1.03 -1.16
C VAL A 310 16.97 1.77 -0.58
N ALA A 311 15.80 1.12 -0.58
CA ALA A 311 14.58 1.65 0.01
C ALA A 311 14.35 1.06 1.40
N GLY A 312 14.01 1.93 2.36
CA GLY A 312 13.47 1.53 3.67
C GLY A 312 11.94 1.42 3.70
N GLY A 313 11.27 1.75 2.58
CA GLY A 313 9.81 1.68 2.43
C GLY A 313 9.33 0.45 1.67
N ASP A 314 8.09 0.51 1.22
CA ASP A 314 7.43 -0.56 0.48
C ASP A 314 7.90 -0.58 -0.97
N VAL A 315 8.58 -1.63 -1.41
CA VAL A 315 9.02 -1.81 -2.80
C VAL A 315 7.90 -2.46 -3.61
N TRP A 316 7.40 -1.76 -4.62
CA TRP A 316 6.32 -2.22 -5.50
C TRP A 316 6.83 -2.87 -6.79
N LEU A 317 7.85 -2.28 -7.38
CA LEU A 317 8.40 -2.72 -8.66
C LEU A 317 9.92 -2.79 -8.59
N THR A 318 10.49 -3.81 -9.19
CA THR A 318 11.95 -3.99 -9.31
C THR A 318 12.37 -4.23 -10.75
N PHE A 319 13.61 -3.86 -11.07
CA PHE A 319 14.23 -4.24 -12.34
C PHE A 319 14.63 -5.73 -12.33
N ASP A 320 14.49 -6.40 -13.45
CA ASP A 320 14.79 -7.84 -13.55
C ASP A 320 16.30 -8.16 -13.56
N ASN A 321 17.14 -7.24 -14.07
CA ASN A 321 18.53 -7.55 -14.43
C ASN A 321 19.54 -6.51 -13.93
N ILE A 322 19.26 -5.82 -12.83
CA ILE A 322 20.15 -4.80 -12.28
C ILE A 322 20.58 -5.18 -10.86
N GLY A 323 21.80 -5.65 -10.71
CA GLY A 323 22.45 -5.87 -9.43
C GLY A 323 21.75 -6.88 -8.52
N THR A 324 21.88 -6.70 -7.20
CA THR A 324 21.17 -7.48 -6.18
C THR A 324 19.73 -6.99 -6.04
N PRO A 325 18.77 -7.79 -5.55
CA PRO A 325 17.39 -7.36 -5.32
C PRO A 325 17.28 -6.05 -4.52
N ALA A 326 18.18 -5.81 -3.55
CA ALA A 326 18.21 -4.58 -2.76
C ALA A 326 18.58 -3.32 -3.57
N LYS A 327 19.22 -3.48 -4.74
CA LYS A 327 19.64 -2.39 -5.62
C LYS A 327 18.79 -2.28 -6.89
N SER A 328 17.79 -3.12 -7.03
CA SER A 328 16.99 -3.21 -8.26
C SER A 328 15.64 -2.50 -8.17
N ILE A 329 15.48 -1.57 -7.27
CA ILE A 329 14.23 -0.82 -7.07
C ILE A 329 13.91 0.00 -8.31
N TYR A 330 12.68 -0.15 -8.81
CA TYR A 330 12.09 0.78 -9.78
C TYR A 330 11.14 1.75 -9.11
N LEU A 331 10.24 1.25 -8.25
CA LEU A 331 9.26 2.07 -7.53
C LEU A 331 9.10 1.59 -6.09
N SER A 332 9.17 2.54 -5.18
CA SER A 332 8.89 2.33 -3.76
C SER A 332 8.05 3.46 -3.17
N THR A 333 7.38 3.19 -2.06
CA THR A 333 6.63 4.19 -1.29
C THR A 333 7.03 4.19 0.17
N TYR A 334 6.91 5.35 0.81
CA TYR A 334 7.08 5.50 2.24
C TYR A 334 6.09 6.55 2.76
N GLY A 335 5.15 6.13 3.60
CA GLY A 335 3.99 6.95 3.93
C GLY A 335 3.20 7.32 2.67
N ASN A 336 2.87 8.60 2.54
CA ASN A 336 2.16 9.15 1.37
C ASN A 336 3.08 9.66 0.25
N ASN A 337 4.36 9.27 0.24
CA ASN A 337 5.32 9.69 -0.77
C ASN A 337 5.82 8.50 -1.59
N ALA A 338 6.31 8.78 -2.79
CA ALA A 338 6.85 7.78 -3.69
C ALA A 338 8.20 8.18 -4.26
N PHE A 339 9.01 7.16 -4.55
CA PHE A 339 10.24 7.27 -5.29
C PHE A 339 10.17 6.37 -6.51
N ILE A 340 10.53 6.89 -7.68
CA ILE A 340 10.46 6.16 -8.95
C ILE A 340 11.72 6.40 -9.79
N GLN A 341 12.26 5.32 -10.33
CA GLN A 341 13.35 5.38 -11.32
C GLN A 341 12.77 5.37 -12.73
N THR A 342 12.03 6.41 -13.07
CA THR A 342 11.33 6.50 -14.37
C THR A 342 12.26 6.86 -15.50
N GLY A 343 11.89 6.44 -16.71
CA GLY A 343 12.35 7.09 -17.92
C GLY A 343 11.95 8.58 -17.89
N HIS A 344 12.76 9.42 -18.46
CA HIS A 344 12.58 10.85 -18.32
C HIS A 344 11.40 11.39 -19.14
N SER A 345 10.64 12.34 -18.60
CA SER A 345 9.47 12.91 -19.30
C SER A 345 9.84 13.77 -20.52
N ASN A 346 11.10 14.08 -20.73
CA ASN A 346 11.64 14.64 -21.97
C ASN A 346 11.82 13.57 -23.07
N GLY A 347 11.77 12.28 -22.73
CA GLY A 347 11.74 11.14 -23.66
C GLY A 347 10.33 10.61 -23.94
N SER A 348 10.27 9.39 -24.43
CA SER A 348 9.02 8.65 -24.64
C SER A 348 8.82 7.67 -23.48
N ALA A 349 7.61 7.67 -22.90
CA ALA A 349 7.19 6.63 -21.97
C ALA A 349 6.46 5.50 -22.71
N THR A 350 6.58 4.29 -22.20
CA THR A 350 5.72 3.19 -22.63
C THR A 350 4.31 3.38 -22.05
N GLU A 351 3.35 2.62 -22.56
CA GLU A 351 2.00 2.60 -22.00
C GLU A 351 2.00 2.14 -20.55
N ASP A 352 2.78 1.10 -20.22
CA ASP A 352 2.91 0.57 -18.87
C ASP A 352 3.47 1.64 -17.91
N GLU A 353 4.52 2.37 -18.31
CA GLU A 353 5.10 3.42 -17.46
C GLU A 353 4.10 4.55 -17.21
N GLN A 354 3.32 4.97 -18.21
CA GLN A 354 2.28 5.98 -18.02
C GLN A 354 1.18 5.52 -17.05
N LYS A 355 0.79 4.24 -17.13
CA LYS A 355 -0.14 3.62 -16.17
C LYS A 355 0.45 3.55 -14.76
N ILE A 356 1.72 3.15 -14.61
CA ILE A 356 2.43 3.12 -13.34
C ILE A 356 2.42 4.51 -12.70
N ILE A 357 2.75 5.56 -13.47
CA ILE A 357 2.77 6.94 -12.97
C ILE A 357 1.36 7.40 -12.55
N ALA A 358 0.33 7.10 -13.34
CA ALA A 358 -1.04 7.43 -12.95
C ALA A 358 -1.45 6.70 -11.66
N ASN A 359 -1.19 5.40 -11.58
CA ASN A 359 -1.52 4.59 -10.41
C ASN A 359 -0.83 5.10 -9.14
N ILE A 360 0.48 5.47 -9.23
CA ILE A 360 1.20 5.95 -8.04
C ILE A 360 0.69 7.32 -7.57
N ILE A 361 0.23 8.18 -8.48
CA ILE A 361 -0.41 9.45 -8.13
C ILE A 361 -1.72 9.21 -7.35
N PHE A 362 -2.57 8.31 -7.83
CA PHE A 362 -3.79 7.94 -7.11
C PHE A 362 -3.49 7.28 -5.78
N TYR A 363 -2.50 6.38 -5.74
CA TYR A 363 -2.08 5.72 -4.51
C TYR A 363 -1.59 6.72 -3.46
N THR A 364 -0.64 7.59 -3.81
CA THR A 364 -0.12 8.61 -2.88
C THR A 364 -1.22 9.56 -2.39
N MET A 365 -2.18 9.91 -3.26
CA MET A 365 -3.33 10.70 -2.85
C MET A 365 -4.22 9.95 -1.86
N SER A 366 -4.47 8.66 -2.07
CA SER A 366 -5.28 7.84 -1.15
C SER A 366 -4.65 7.74 0.24
N GLN A 367 -3.32 7.66 0.32
CA GLN A 367 -2.60 7.56 1.61
C GLN A 367 -2.70 8.83 2.47
N ARG A 368 -3.07 9.98 1.89
CA ARG A 368 -3.31 11.21 2.66
C ARG A 368 -4.58 11.17 3.49
N TYR A 369 -5.49 10.25 3.19
CA TYR A 369 -6.78 10.09 3.87
C TYR A 369 -6.85 8.82 4.73
N SER A 370 -5.73 8.07 4.81
CA SER A 370 -5.61 6.82 5.57
C SER A 370 -5.19 7.05 7.01
#